data_f97891a2bc216c80257b716c5a288edf
#
_entry.id   f97891a2bc216c80257b716c5a288edf
#
_cell.length_a   1.000
_cell.length_b   1.000
_cell.length_c   1.000
_cell.angle_alpha   90.00
_cell.angle_beta   90.00
_cell.angle_gamma   90.00
#
_symmetry.space_group_name_H-M   'P 1'
#
loop_
_entity.id
_entity.type
_entity.pdbx_description
1 polymer ?
#
loop_
_entity_poly.entity_id
_entity_poly.type
_entity_poly.pdbx_seq_one_letter_code
_entity_poly.pdbx_strand_id
1 'polypeptide(L)'
;MSALSTFKLTVTISFTLALAGCNNISSNSNSNSMPDSTPIQPPASNTSQPPKGLVAQCPTFDPAKTMCTAQYDPVCVKTQVGSVISYRTAGNACSACSTPEAVSYVKGECL
;
A
#
# COMPACT_ATOMS: atom_id res chain seq x y z
N MET A 1 -25.93 -44.37 24.89
CA MET A 1 -27.21 -43.88 24.37
C MET A 1 -27.03 -42.40 24.05
N SER A 2 -27.13 -42.12 22.76
CA SER A 2 -26.74 -40.88 22.09
C SER A 2 -27.78 -39.80 22.28
N ALA A 3 -27.33 -38.56 22.43
CA ALA A 3 -28.14 -37.38 22.19
C ALA A 3 -27.34 -36.39 21.32
N LEU A 4 -27.53 -36.44 20.01
CA LEU A 4 -27.12 -35.45 19.07
C LEU A 4 -27.98 -34.19 19.25
N SER A 5 -27.40 -33.10 19.66
CA SER A 5 -28.05 -31.80 19.64
C SER A 5 -27.59 -31.03 18.43
N THR A 6 -28.43 -31.02 17.39
CA THR A 6 -28.27 -30.23 16.19
C THR A 6 -28.67 -28.80 16.47
N PHE A 7 -27.69 -27.91 16.65
CA PHE A 7 -27.91 -26.45 16.71
C PHE A 7 -27.94 -25.89 15.28
N LYS A 8 -29.13 -25.66 14.76
CA LYS A 8 -29.33 -24.87 13.53
C LYS A 8 -29.28 -23.40 13.88
N LEU A 9 -28.16 -22.77 13.59
CA LEU A 9 -28.02 -21.32 13.66
C LEU A 9 -28.37 -20.71 12.30
N THR A 10 -29.60 -20.24 12.15
CA THR A 10 -30.04 -19.45 11.00
C THR A 10 -29.62 -17.98 11.22
N VAL A 11 -28.56 -17.57 10.55
CA VAL A 11 -28.15 -16.17 10.51
C VAL A 11 -28.84 -15.51 9.33
N THR A 12 -29.87 -14.74 9.59
CA THR A 12 -30.50 -13.86 8.59
C THR A 12 -29.73 -12.55 8.58
N ILE A 13 -28.92 -12.34 7.55
CA ILE A 13 -28.24 -11.07 7.28
C ILE A 13 -29.18 -10.18 6.48
N SER A 14 -29.78 -9.21 7.15
CA SER A 14 -30.54 -8.12 6.49
C SER A 14 -29.55 -7.09 5.99
N PHE A 15 -29.38 -7.03 4.67
CA PHE A 15 -28.61 -5.97 4.00
C PHE A 15 -29.53 -4.77 3.76
N THR A 16 -29.38 -3.71 4.54
CA THR A 16 -29.97 -2.41 4.24
C THR A 16 -28.97 -1.58 3.46
N LEU A 17 -29.24 -1.39 2.17
CA LEU A 17 -28.55 -0.39 1.33
C LEU A 17 -29.01 0.99 1.75
N ALA A 18 -28.13 1.78 2.34
CA ALA A 18 -28.28 3.21 2.45
C ALA A 18 -27.45 3.90 1.36
N LEU A 19 -28.12 4.36 0.31
CA LEU A 19 -27.58 5.28 -0.68
C LEU A 19 -27.58 6.68 -0.09
N ALA A 20 -26.43 7.17 0.35
CA ALA A 20 -26.23 8.57 0.65
C ALA A 20 -25.41 9.19 -0.49
N GLY A 21 -26.10 9.85 -1.41
CA GLY A 21 -25.48 10.71 -2.41
C GLY A 21 -24.97 11.98 -1.76
N CYS A 22 -23.69 12.24 -1.86
CA CYS A 22 -23.13 13.56 -1.60
C CYS A 22 -22.78 14.21 -2.93
N ASN A 23 -23.71 15.02 -3.45
CA ASN A 23 -23.39 16.05 -4.41
C ASN A 23 -22.75 17.21 -3.64
N ASN A 24 -21.46 17.41 -3.83
CA ASN A 24 -20.84 18.66 -3.42
C ASN A 24 -20.35 19.38 -4.67
N ILE A 25 -21.25 20.19 -5.25
CA ILE A 25 -20.91 21.20 -6.24
C ILE A 25 -20.62 22.47 -5.43
N SER A 26 -19.37 22.79 -5.26
CA SER A 26 -18.97 24.10 -4.79
C SER A 26 -18.25 24.82 -5.92
N SER A 27 -19.05 25.54 -6.70
CA SER A 27 -18.55 26.56 -7.60
C SER A 27 -18.09 27.74 -6.74
N ASN A 28 -16.83 28.00 -6.70
CA ASN A 28 -16.34 29.29 -6.27
C ASN A 28 -15.36 29.83 -7.30
N SER A 29 -15.89 30.69 -8.16
CA SER A 29 -15.13 31.52 -9.05
C SER A 29 -14.44 32.60 -8.24
N ASN A 30 -13.14 32.61 -8.21
CA ASN A 30 -12.42 33.84 -7.95
C ASN A 30 -11.18 33.91 -8.83
N SER A 31 -11.29 34.79 -9.79
CA SER A 31 -10.23 35.16 -10.73
C SER A 31 -9.15 35.92 -9.97
N ASN A 32 -7.94 35.41 -9.98
CA ASN A 32 -6.74 36.23 -9.91
C ASN A 32 -5.61 35.56 -10.67
N SER A 33 -5.26 36.25 -11.75
CA SER A 33 -4.20 35.91 -12.67
C SER A 33 -2.83 35.90 -11.96
N MET A 34 -2.15 34.75 -12.01
CA MET A 34 -0.69 34.69 -12.05
C MET A 34 -0.28 33.50 -12.90
N PRO A 35 0.68 33.63 -13.81
CA PRO A 35 1.17 32.52 -14.59
C PRO A 35 2.11 31.70 -13.69
N ASP A 36 1.56 30.67 -13.09
CA ASP A 36 2.35 29.68 -12.39
C ASP A 36 2.65 28.54 -13.36
N SER A 37 3.94 28.34 -13.53
CA SER A 37 4.47 27.24 -14.31
C SER A 37 4.13 25.95 -13.61
N THR A 38 3.04 25.33 -14.01
CA THR A 38 2.66 23.99 -13.57
C THR A 38 3.74 23.02 -14.05
N PRO A 39 4.46 22.34 -13.16
CA PRO A 39 5.27 21.20 -13.58
C PRO A 39 4.30 20.16 -14.12
N ILE A 40 4.41 19.87 -15.41
CA ILE A 40 3.72 18.75 -16.03
C ILE A 40 4.26 17.51 -15.34
N GLN A 41 3.50 17.00 -14.38
CA GLN A 41 3.77 15.71 -13.77
C GLN A 41 3.52 14.67 -14.85
N PRO A 42 4.53 13.90 -15.26
CA PRO A 42 4.34 12.86 -16.25
C PRO A 42 3.32 11.84 -15.67
N PRO A 43 2.48 11.24 -16.52
CA PRO A 43 1.53 10.23 -16.07
C PRO A 43 2.31 9.14 -15.37
N ALA A 44 1.91 8.82 -14.14
CA ALA A 44 2.48 7.76 -13.33
C ALA A 44 2.33 6.44 -14.11
N SER A 45 3.36 6.08 -14.84
CA SER A 45 3.51 4.73 -15.36
C SER A 45 3.70 3.82 -14.15
N ASN A 46 2.71 3.00 -13.84
CA ASN A 46 2.71 2.03 -12.74
C ASN A 46 3.70 0.85 -12.98
N THR A 47 4.80 1.11 -13.63
CA THR A 47 5.91 0.17 -13.73
C THR A 47 7.04 0.72 -12.87
N SER A 48 6.83 0.65 -11.55
CA SER A 48 7.93 0.92 -10.62
C SER A 48 9.02 -0.12 -10.86
N GLN A 49 10.13 0.32 -11.41
CA GLN A 49 11.29 -0.53 -11.67
C GLN A 49 12.33 -0.29 -10.57
N PRO A 50 12.99 -1.33 -10.05
CA PRO A 50 14.04 -1.12 -9.07
C PRO A 50 15.23 -0.39 -9.72
N PRO A 51 15.89 0.53 -9.00
CA PRO A 51 17.12 1.14 -9.47
C PRO A 51 18.22 0.09 -9.62
N LYS A 52 19.20 0.35 -10.47
CA LYS A 52 20.36 -0.52 -10.59
C LYS A 52 21.20 -0.44 -9.31
N GLY A 53 21.34 -1.54 -8.59
CA GLY A 53 22.08 -1.58 -7.34
C GLY A 53 22.19 -3.00 -6.79
N LEU A 54 22.89 -3.13 -5.66
CA LEU A 54 23.01 -4.40 -4.94
C LEU A 54 21.67 -4.74 -4.30
N VAL A 55 21.17 -5.93 -4.60
CA VAL A 55 19.95 -6.47 -4.02
C VAL A 55 20.24 -7.05 -2.65
N ALA A 56 19.59 -6.53 -1.62
CA ALA A 56 19.60 -7.10 -0.27
C ALA A 56 18.31 -7.90 -0.04
N GLN A 57 18.44 -9.08 0.56
CA GLN A 57 17.29 -9.92 0.91
C GLN A 57 16.65 -9.44 2.22
N CYS A 58 15.34 -9.44 2.29
CA CYS A 58 14.66 -9.27 3.56
C CYS A 58 14.84 -10.51 4.45
N PRO A 59 15.07 -10.34 5.76
CA PRO A 59 15.03 -11.46 6.70
C PRO A 59 13.62 -12.03 6.75
N THR A 60 13.47 -13.23 7.30
CA THR A 60 12.15 -13.81 7.58
C THR A 60 11.32 -12.84 8.42
N PHE A 61 10.09 -12.60 7.99
CA PHE A 61 9.18 -11.69 8.69
C PHE A 61 8.96 -12.14 10.13
N ASP A 62 9.18 -11.23 11.06
CA ASP A 62 8.95 -11.43 12.49
C ASP A 62 8.06 -10.29 13.00
N PRO A 63 6.79 -10.56 13.35
CA PRO A 63 5.85 -9.52 13.80
C PRO A 63 6.29 -8.83 15.09
N ALA A 64 7.17 -9.44 15.87
CA ALA A 64 7.72 -8.82 17.07
C ALA A 64 8.84 -7.81 16.78
N LYS A 65 9.37 -7.78 15.56
CA LYS A 65 10.49 -6.94 15.12
C LYS A 65 10.09 -5.91 14.05
N THR A 66 8.85 -5.43 14.09
CA THR A 66 8.32 -4.47 13.12
C THR A 66 8.57 -3.01 13.48
N MET A 67 9.14 -2.74 14.66
CA MET A 67 9.46 -1.37 15.09
C MET A 67 10.73 -0.89 14.40
N CYS A 68 10.56 0.10 13.53
CA CYS A 68 11.64 0.72 12.77
C CYS A 68 11.89 2.16 13.23
N THR A 69 13.11 2.62 13.10
CA THR A 69 13.44 4.04 13.30
C THR A 69 12.82 4.89 12.19
N ALA A 70 12.56 6.17 12.49
CA ALA A 70 12.02 7.12 11.52
C ALA A 70 13.10 7.71 10.58
N GLN A 71 14.31 7.17 10.58
CA GLN A 71 15.39 7.63 9.70
C GLN A 71 15.00 7.39 8.23
N TYR A 72 15.12 8.43 7.42
CA TYR A 72 14.85 8.37 5.99
C TYR A 72 16.13 7.99 5.23
N ASP A 73 16.14 6.76 4.70
CA ASP A 73 17.18 6.21 3.83
C ASP A 73 16.44 5.30 2.81
N PRO A 74 15.82 5.88 1.77
CA PRO A 74 14.83 5.22 0.97
C PRO A 74 15.38 4.02 0.22
N VAL A 75 14.54 3.01 0.09
CA VAL A 75 14.82 1.78 -0.65
C VAL A 75 13.63 1.39 -1.53
N CYS A 76 13.90 0.79 -2.68
CA CYS A 76 12.90 0.16 -3.53
C CYS A 76 12.74 -1.30 -3.12
N VAL A 77 11.61 -1.66 -2.51
CA VAL A 77 11.33 -3.01 -2.04
C VAL A 77 10.52 -3.79 -3.06
N LYS A 78 10.98 -5.01 -3.33
CA LYS A 78 10.24 -6.02 -4.08
C LYS A 78 9.32 -6.77 -3.13
N THR A 79 8.04 -6.81 -3.44
CA THR A 79 7.03 -7.58 -2.73
C THR A 79 6.47 -8.68 -3.63
N GLN A 80 6.04 -9.79 -3.02
CA GLN A 80 5.47 -10.92 -3.75
C GLN A 80 4.26 -11.46 -2.99
N VAL A 81 3.13 -11.55 -3.70
CA VAL A 81 1.90 -12.18 -3.22
C VAL A 81 1.48 -13.24 -4.23
N GLY A 82 1.65 -14.50 -3.87
CA GLY A 82 1.48 -15.60 -4.82
C GLY A 82 2.47 -15.48 -5.99
N SER A 83 1.98 -15.37 -7.21
CA SER A 83 2.78 -15.15 -8.42
C SER A 83 2.92 -13.68 -8.81
N VAL A 84 2.27 -12.76 -8.09
CA VAL A 84 2.30 -11.32 -8.40
C VAL A 84 3.49 -10.67 -7.71
N ILE A 85 4.33 -10.01 -8.51
CA ILE A 85 5.47 -9.21 -8.04
C ILE A 85 5.13 -7.75 -8.23
N SER A 86 5.42 -6.93 -7.22
CA SER A 86 5.31 -5.48 -7.27
C SER A 86 6.49 -4.81 -6.57
N TYR A 87 6.65 -3.51 -6.83
CA TYR A 87 7.71 -2.69 -6.24
C TYR A 87 7.10 -1.45 -5.60
N ARG A 88 7.65 -1.03 -4.46
CA ARG A 88 7.26 0.20 -3.78
C ARG A 88 8.45 0.84 -3.08
N THR A 89 8.45 2.16 -2.99
CA THR A 89 9.42 2.88 -2.18
C THR A 89 9.04 2.77 -0.70
N ALA A 90 10.01 2.41 0.13
CA ALA A 90 9.91 2.42 1.59
C ALA A 90 10.90 3.42 2.18
N GLY A 91 10.57 4.02 3.32
CA GLY A 91 11.39 5.06 3.94
C GLY A 91 12.77 4.60 4.43
N ASN A 92 12.95 3.30 4.67
CA ASN A 92 14.22 2.66 5.00
C ASN A 92 14.13 1.13 4.85
N ALA A 93 15.25 0.45 4.94
CA ALA A 93 15.33 -1.01 4.82
C ALA A 93 14.51 -1.76 5.88
N CYS A 94 14.45 -1.26 7.11
CA CYS A 94 13.63 -1.85 8.17
C CYS A 94 12.15 -1.80 7.80
N SER A 95 11.63 -0.62 7.41
CA SER A 95 10.24 -0.45 6.97
C SER A 95 9.92 -1.24 5.71
N ALA A 96 10.90 -1.42 4.82
CA ALA A 96 10.76 -2.23 3.62
C ALA A 96 10.43 -3.68 3.95
N CYS A 97 11.16 -4.26 4.92
CA CYS A 97 11.06 -5.68 5.30
C CYS A 97 10.10 -5.94 6.48
N SER A 98 9.32 -4.94 6.90
CA SER A 98 8.35 -5.05 8.00
C SER A 98 7.01 -5.68 7.61
N THR A 99 6.90 -6.22 6.42
CA THR A 99 5.70 -6.91 5.91
C THR A 99 6.04 -8.32 5.42
N PRO A 100 5.12 -9.29 5.56
CA PRO A 100 5.39 -10.68 5.17
C PRO A 100 5.61 -10.85 3.66
N GLU A 101 5.11 -9.94 2.84
CA GLU A 101 5.23 -9.99 1.37
C GLU A 101 6.58 -9.46 0.87
N ALA A 102 7.36 -8.81 1.73
CA ALA A 102 8.65 -8.25 1.34
C ALA A 102 9.70 -9.34 1.12
N VAL A 103 10.29 -9.34 -0.06
CA VAL A 103 11.27 -10.35 -0.48
C VAL A 103 12.69 -9.79 -0.43
N SER A 104 12.89 -8.62 -1.03
CA SER A 104 14.21 -8.02 -1.17
C SER A 104 14.07 -6.52 -1.43
N TYR A 105 15.17 -5.79 -1.28
CA TYR A 105 15.20 -4.36 -1.58
C TYR A 105 16.52 -3.93 -2.22
N VAL A 106 16.50 -2.77 -2.87
CA VAL A 106 17.67 -2.08 -3.42
C VAL A 106 17.68 -0.66 -2.86
N LYS A 107 18.84 -0.11 -2.56
CA LYS A 107 18.98 1.29 -2.13
C LYS A 107 18.47 2.25 -3.20
N GLY A 108 17.79 3.29 -2.75
CA GLY A 108 17.16 4.31 -3.56
C GLY A 108 15.66 4.10 -3.78
N GLU A 109 15.00 5.14 -4.23
CA GLU A 109 13.57 5.08 -4.56
C GLU A 109 13.32 4.24 -5.82
N CYS A 110 12.13 3.64 -5.92
CA CYS A 110 11.70 3.02 -7.17
C CYS A 110 11.54 4.08 -8.27
N LEU A 111 11.88 3.71 -9.52
CA LEU A 111 11.79 4.56 -10.70
C LEU A 111 10.42 4.46 -11.36
#